data_61dc8c71be819d7de6302b705ffb15fc
#
_entry.id   61dc8c71be819d7de6302b705ffb15fc
#
_cell.length_a   1.000
_cell.length_b   1.000
_cell.length_c   1.000
_cell.angle_alpha   90.00
_cell.angle_beta   90.00
_cell.angle_gamma   90.00
#
_symmetry.space_group_name_H-M   'P 1'
#
loop_
_entity.id
_entity.type
_entity.pdbx_description
1 polymer ?
#
loop_
_entity_poly.entity_id
_entity_poly.type
_entity_poly.pdbx_seq_one_letter_code
_entity_poly.pdbx_strand_id
1 'polypeptide(L)'
;VEAPALSEKYEALFLANLHAGAIGAGRIMSAAGTDIQATLINCFVQPVGDCIQGVDEEGYPGIYEALREAAETMRRGGGVGYDFSRIRPRGAEVKGTHSMASGPCSYINVFDQSCSTVESAGSRRGAQMGVLRIDHPDVKEFITAKRTPGRWNNFNVSVGVSDAFIEAVQADAPWELVHRARPGVALQAQGAHQRADGLWVYATVPARELWDTIMKSAYDFAEPGILFLGRINEDNNLHYCEDIAATNHCGEQPLPSYGCCDLGPIILTRFVRNAFGRGGAAAFDFEAFERAVALQVRALDNVLDVTFWPLPQQRDEAMAKRRIGVGFTGMGNTLAMLCLRYD
;
A
#
# COMPACT_ATOMS: atom_id res chain seq x y z
N VAL A 1 -2.21 6.49 -27.79
CA VAL A 1 -2.84 7.41 -26.85
C VAL A 1 -2.78 8.84 -27.35
N GLU A 2 -1.63 9.25 -27.90
CA GLU A 2 -1.52 10.57 -28.51
C GLU A 2 -2.37 10.66 -29.79
N ALA A 3 -2.87 11.87 -30.08
CA ALA A 3 -3.57 12.10 -31.33
C ALA A 3 -2.66 11.73 -32.53
N PRO A 4 -3.17 11.10 -33.60
CA PRO A 4 -2.34 10.61 -34.71
C PRO A 4 -1.35 11.62 -35.26
N ALA A 5 -1.74 12.90 -35.36
CA ALA A 5 -0.90 13.98 -35.84
C ALA A 5 0.29 14.34 -34.90
N LEU A 6 0.24 13.90 -33.65
CA LEU A 6 1.27 14.15 -32.64
C LEU A 6 2.06 12.91 -32.27
N SER A 7 1.62 11.72 -32.72
CA SER A 7 2.17 10.42 -32.32
C SER A 7 3.69 10.33 -32.56
N GLU A 8 4.14 10.59 -33.78
CA GLU A 8 5.57 10.54 -34.14
C GLU A 8 6.41 11.55 -33.32
N LYS A 9 5.86 12.72 -33.06
CA LYS A 9 6.53 13.73 -32.24
C LYS A 9 6.74 13.26 -30.82
N TYR A 10 5.69 12.72 -30.19
CA TYR A 10 5.78 12.26 -28.81
C TYR A 10 6.57 10.97 -28.66
N GLU A 11 6.55 10.08 -29.65
CA GLU A 11 7.41 8.90 -29.69
C GLU A 11 8.89 9.33 -29.61
N ALA A 12 9.31 10.26 -30.46
CA ALA A 12 10.68 10.78 -30.45
C ALA A 12 11.03 11.46 -29.12
N LEU A 13 10.10 12.24 -28.54
CA LEU A 13 10.30 12.91 -27.25
C LEU A 13 10.39 11.92 -26.09
N PHE A 14 9.55 10.90 -26.04
CA PHE A 14 9.60 9.87 -24.99
C PHE A 14 10.87 9.04 -25.08
N LEU A 15 11.30 8.68 -26.31
CA LEU A 15 12.56 7.96 -26.51
C LEU A 15 13.75 8.82 -26.05
N ALA A 16 13.78 10.09 -26.40
CA ALA A 16 14.82 11.01 -25.95
C ALA A 16 14.82 11.17 -24.42
N ASN A 17 13.63 11.23 -23.81
CA ASN A 17 13.47 11.33 -22.37
C ASN A 17 13.95 10.06 -21.63
N LEU A 18 13.68 8.88 -22.19
CA LEU A 18 14.20 7.61 -21.68
C LEU A 18 15.74 7.60 -21.71
N HIS A 19 16.35 8.05 -22.79
CA HIS A 19 17.82 8.21 -22.89
C HIS A 19 18.37 9.25 -21.92
N ALA A 20 17.61 10.29 -21.62
CA ALA A 20 17.97 11.30 -20.62
C ALA A 20 17.87 10.79 -19.18
N GLY A 21 17.27 9.62 -18.94
CA GLY A 21 17.18 8.99 -17.63
C GLY A 21 15.81 9.03 -16.98
N ALA A 22 14.75 9.39 -17.71
CA ALA A 22 13.37 9.24 -17.24
C ALA A 22 12.88 7.81 -17.58
N ILE A 23 12.81 6.93 -16.59
CA ILE A 23 12.50 5.51 -16.79
C ILE A 23 11.11 5.16 -16.22
N GLY A 24 10.47 4.15 -16.79
CA GLY A 24 9.26 3.57 -16.19
C GLY A 24 9.60 2.70 -14.98
N ALA A 25 8.61 2.46 -14.13
CA ALA A 25 8.73 1.42 -13.09
C ALA A 25 8.91 0.02 -13.71
N GLY A 26 9.24 -0.96 -12.88
CA GLY A 26 9.64 -2.29 -13.33
C GLY A 26 8.69 -2.94 -14.33
N ARG A 27 7.38 -2.76 -14.17
CA ARG A 27 6.38 -3.36 -15.10
C ARG A 27 6.32 -2.65 -16.44
N ILE A 28 6.43 -1.34 -16.47
CA ILE A 28 6.52 -0.59 -17.73
C ILE A 28 7.76 -1.06 -18.50
N MET A 29 8.93 -1.10 -17.83
CA MET A 29 10.19 -1.48 -18.47
C MET A 29 10.24 -2.93 -18.94
N SER A 30 9.50 -3.84 -18.30
CA SER A 30 9.53 -5.27 -18.62
C SER A 30 8.42 -5.74 -19.56
N ALA A 31 7.32 -5.01 -19.69
CA ALA A 31 6.14 -5.50 -20.40
C ALA A 31 5.59 -4.53 -21.46
N ALA A 32 5.89 -3.22 -21.39
CA ALA A 32 5.39 -2.27 -22.37
C ALA A 32 5.91 -2.61 -23.77
N GLY A 33 5.02 -2.66 -24.77
CA GLY A 33 5.36 -2.99 -26.16
C GLY A 33 5.64 -4.47 -26.41
N THR A 34 5.41 -5.35 -25.44
CA THR A 34 5.51 -6.82 -25.61
C THR A 34 4.12 -7.45 -25.73
N ASP A 35 4.07 -8.74 -26.04
CA ASP A 35 2.85 -9.56 -26.08
C ASP A 35 2.41 -10.10 -24.70
N ILE A 36 3.16 -9.76 -23.65
CA ILE A 36 2.86 -10.19 -22.28
C ILE A 36 1.59 -9.47 -21.78
N GLN A 37 0.56 -10.24 -21.46
CA GLN A 37 -0.68 -9.72 -20.90
C GLN A 37 -0.53 -9.44 -19.39
N ALA A 38 0.26 -8.43 -19.06
CA ALA A 38 0.47 -7.96 -17.70
C ALA A 38 -0.06 -6.53 -17.53
N THR A 39 -0.41 -6.16 -16.31
CA THR A 39 -0.60 -4.75 -15.98
C THR A 39 0.76 -4.04 -16.00
N LEU A 40 0.80 -2.81 -16.48
CA LEU A 40 1.98 -1.94 -16.41
C LEU A 40 2.10 -1.25 -15.04
N ILE A 41 1.11 -1.42 -14.19
CA ILE A 41 1.01 -0.85 -12.85
C ILE A 41 1.53 -1.87 -11.82
N ASN A 42 2.34 -1.40 -10.87
CA ASN A 42 2.90 -2.26 -9.83
C ASN A 42 2.08 -2.29 -8.53
N CYS A 43 1.39 -1.20 -8.21
CA CYS A 43 0.92 -0.88 -6.86
C CYS A 43 -0.59 -0.78 -6.82
N PHE A 44 -1.23 -1.63 -5.99
CA PHE A 44 -2.68 -1.69 -5.83
C PHE A 44 -3.06 -1.81 -4.37
N VAL A 45 -4.26 -1.33 -4.01
CA VAL A 45 -4.92 -1.62 -2.74
C VAL A 45 -6.25 -2.33 -3.00
N GLN A 46 -6.47 -3.44 -2.31
CA GLN A 46 -7.65 -4.28 -2.40
C GLN A 46 -8.48 -4.13 -1.12
N PRO A 47 -9.74 -3.68 -1.19
CA PRO A 47 -10.61 -3.66 -0.02
C PRO A 47 -11.00 -5.07 0.40
N VAL A 48 -11.25 -5.26 1.72
CA VAL A 48 -11.71 -6.52 2.31
C VAL A 48 -12.86 -6.24 3.27
N GLY A 49 -14.02 -6.82 3.00
CA GLY A 49 -15.23 -6.71 3.84
C GLY A 49 -15.33 -7.79 4.92
N ASP A 50 -16.29 -7.62 5.83
CA ASP A 50 -16.53 -8.52 6.96
C ASP A 50 -17.58 -9.60 6.64
N CYS A 51 -17.42 -10.28 5.51
CA CYS A 51 -18.23 -11.44 5.13
C CYS A 51 -17.39 -12.45 4.35
N ILE A 52 -17.86 -13.68 4.21
CA ILE A 52 -17.11 -14.74 3.50
C ILE A 52 -17.16 -14.52 1.99
N GLN A 53 -18.35 -14.31 1.43
CA GLN A 53 -18.59 -14.13 -0.01
C GLN A 53 -19.55 -12.97 -0.27
N GLY A 54 -19.62 -12.53 -1.53
CA GLY A 54 -20.45 -11.40 -1.93
C GLY A 54 -19.84 -10.08 -1.46
N VAL A 55 -20.70 -9.18 -0.97
CA VAL A 55 -20.33 -7.88 -0.42
C VAL A 55 -20.89 -7.72 0.98
N ASP A 56 -20.19 -6.97 1.83
CA ASP A 56 -20.68 -6.65 3.16
C ASP A 56 -21.74 -5.52 3.13
N GLU A 57 -22.25 -5.15 4.30
CA GLU A 57 -23.31 -4.13 4.46
C GLU A 57 -22.89 -2.75 3.94
N GLU A 58 -21.58 -2.49 3.78
CA GLU A 58 -21.02 -1.24 3.26
C GLU A 58 -20.55 -1.35 1.80
N GLY A 59 -20.78 -2.49 1.14
CA GLY A 59 -20.44 -2.72 -0.26
C GLY A 59 -19.01 -3.18 -0.51
N TYR A 60 -18.25 -3.55 0.52
CA TYR A 60 -16.89 -4.10 0.37
C TYR A 60 -16.94 -5.60 0.01
N PRO A 61 -16.05 -6.06 -0.89
CA PRO A 61 -16.00 -7.47 -1.28
C PRO A 61 -15.70 -8.36 -0.07
N GLY A 62 -16.41 -9.45 0.05
CA GLY A 62 -16.15 -10.45 1.08
C GLY A 62 -14.74 -11.02 0.99
N ILE A 63 -14.29 -11.68 2.05
CA ILE A 63 -12.89 -12.15 2.19
C ILE A 63 -12.45 -13.00 0.99
N TYR A 64 -13.27 -13.94 0.53
CA TYR A 64 -12.92 -14.81 -0.60
C TYR A 64 -13.09 -14.12 -1.97
N GLU A 65 -13.97 -13.13 -2.08
CA GLU A 65 -14.03 -12.27 -3.27
C GLU A 65 -12.77 -11.40 -3.37
N ALA A 66 -12.37 -10.77 -2.28
CA ALA A 66 -11.13 -10.00 -2.21
C ALA A 66 -9.90 -10.86 -2.51
N LEU A 67 -9.86 -12.11 -2.01
CA LEU A 67 -8.79 -13.06 -2.31
C LEU A 67 -8.72 -13.39 -3.81
N ARG A 68 -9.87 -13.66 -4.46
CA ARG A 68 -9.96 -13.92 -5.91
C ARG A 68 -9.48 -12.72 -6.73
N GLU A 69 -9.94 -11.52 -6.38
CA GLU A 69 -9.57 -10.28 -7.06
C GLU A 69 -8.07 -10.00 -6.91
N ALA A 70 -7.54 -10.18 -5.71
CA ALA A 70 -6.11 -10.02 -5.45
C ALA A 70 -5.26 -11.05 -6.20
N ALA A 71 -5.70 -12.31 -6.26
CA ALA A 71 -5.01 -13.36 -7.02
C ALA A 71 -4.94 -13.00 -8.52
N GLU A 72 -6.01 -12.48 -9.12
CA GLU A 72 -6.00 -12.01 -10.52
C GLU A 72 -5.04 -10.82 -10.70
N THR A 73 -5.06 -9.85 -9.78
CA THR A 73 -4.14 -8.70 -9.80
C THR A 73 -2.68 -9.15 -9.71
N MET A 74 -2.35 -10.07 -8.80
CA MET A 74 -1.00 -10.61 -8.65
C MET A 74 -0.58 -11.43 -9.87
N ARG A 75 -1.46 -12.26 -10.41
CA ARG A 75 -1.21 -13.02 -11.64
C ARG A 75 -0.84 -12.12 -12.82
N ARG A 76 -1.43 -10.94 -12.90
CA ARG A 76 -1.13 -9.91 -13.92
C ARG A 76 0.08 -9.04 -13.57
N GLY A 77 0.74 -9.30 -12.44
CA GLY A 77 2.00 -8.66 -12.06
C GLY A 77 1.90 -7.51 -11.08
N GLY A 78 0.70 -7.18 -10.58
CA GLY A 78 0.51 -6.18 -9.52
C GLY A 78 0.84 -6.72 -8.14
N GLY A 79 1.37 -5.87 -7.26
CA GLY A 79 1.46 -6.12 -5.82
C GLY A 79 0.28 -5.48 -5.10
N VAL A 80 -0.20 -6.09 -4.02
CA VAL A 80 -1.47 -5.73 -3.39
C VAL A 80 -1.31 -5.47 -1.91
N GLY A 81 -1.90 -4.35 -1.44
CA GLY A 81 -2.06 -4.08 -0.02
C GLY A 81 -3.52 -4.17 0.42
N TYR A 82 -3.75 -4.49 1.69
CA TYR A 82 -5.07 -4.69 2.26
C TYR A 82 -5.21 -4.01 3.61
N ASP A 83 -6.38 -3.45 3.90
CA ASP A 83 -6.82 -3.19 5.27
C ASP A 83 -7.67 -4.38 5.76
N PHE A 84 -7.17 -5.08 6.77
CA PHE A 84 -7.87 -6.19 7.40
C PHE A 84 -8.69 -5.77 8.63
N SER A 85 -8.72 -4.48 8.96
CA SER A 85 -9.34 -3.96 10.20
C SER A 85 -10.87 -4.07 10.21
N ARG A 86 -11.49 -4.27 9.04
CA ARG A 86 -12.94 -4.46 8.92
C ARG A 86 -13.38 -5.86 9.34
N ILE A 87 -12.48 -6.85 9.21
CA ILE A 87 -12.78 -8.25 9.59
C ILE A 87 -12.98 -8.34 11.09
N ARG A 88 -14.11 -8.92 11.50
CA ARG A 88 -14.44 -9.12 12.91
C ARG A 88 -13.34 -9.88 13.65
N PRO A 89 -13.03 -9.48 14.89
CA PRO A 89 -11.96 -10.08 15.65
C PRO A 89 -12.28 -11.52 16.10
N ARG A 90 -11.24 -12.21 16.51
CA ARG A 90 -11.35 -13.52 17.11
C ARG A 90 -12.32 -13.50 18.28
N GLY A 91 -13.22 -14.47 18.33
CA GLY A 91 -14.22 -14.59 19.37
C GLY A 91 -15.43 -13.67 19.22
N ALA A 92 -15.53 -12.91 18.11
CA ALA A 92 -16.75 -12.22 17.75
C ALA A 92 -17.84 -13.23 17.32
N GLU A 93 -19.09 -12.89 17.56
CA GLU A 93 -20.25 -13.69 17.17
C GLU A 93 -20.44 -13.71 15.65
N VAL A 94 -20.64 -14.88 15.07
CA VAL A 94 -21.01 -15.04 13.66
C VAL A 94 -22.52 -15.23 13.56
N LYS A 95 -23.21 -14.23 12.97
CA LYS A 95 -24.66 -14.26 12.77
C LYS A 95 -25.07 -15.52 11.98
N GLY A 96 -26.15 -16.16 12.40
CA GLY A 96 -26.79 -17.29 11.69
C GLY A 96 -26.17 -18.67 11.97
N THR A 97 -24.91 -18.77 12.27
CA THR A 97 -24.26 -20.07 12.60
C THR A 97 -23.97 -20.26 14.09
N HIS A 98 -24.08 -19.20 14.89
CA HIS A 98 -23.73 -19.19 16.32
C HIS A 98 -22.28 -19.64 16.61
N SER A 99 -21.42 -19.60 15.59
CA SER A 99 -19.99 -19.88 15.74
C SER A 99 -19.21 -18.62 16.14
N MET A 100 -17.96 -18.81 16.56
CA MET A 100 -17.07 -17.70 16.89
C MET A 100 -16.10 -17.46 15.73
N ALA A 101 -15.88 -16.18 15.42
CA ALA A 101 -14.94 -15.77 14.40
C ALA A 101 -13.49 -16.13 14.76
N SER A 102 -12.69 -16.44 13.75
CA SER A 102 -11.27 -16.77 13.89
C SER A 102 -10.35 -15.54 13.84
N GLY A 103 -10.88 -14.40 13.42
CA GLY A 103 -10.17 -13.12 13.33
C GLY A 103 -9.33 -12.92 12.05
N PRO A 104 -8.89 -11.67 11.78
CA PRO A 104 -8.14 -11.32 10.57
C PRO A 104 -6.83 -12.08 10.43
N CYS A 105 -6.10 -12.33 11.52
CA CYS A 105 -4.82 -13.05 11.49
C CYS A 105 -4.93 -14.46 10.90
N SER A 106 -6.08 -15.12 11.07
CA SER A 106 -6.35 -16.42 10.46
C SER A 106 -6.56 -16.33 8.96
N TYR A 107 -7.25 -15.29 8.51
CA TYR A 107 -7.47 -15.08 7.07
C TYR A 107 -6.20 -14.61 6.36
N ILE A 108 -5.34 -13.83 7.00
CA ILE A 108 -4.03 -13.45 6.43
C ILE A 108 -3.21 -14.71 6.08
N ASN A 109 -3.32 -15.82 6.84
CA ASN A 109 -2.68 -17.09 6.47
C ASN A 109 -3.20 -17.62 5.12
N VAL A 110 -4.49 -17.47 4.82
CA VAL A 110 -5.09 -17.90 3.54
C VAL A 110 -4.56 -17.05 2.39
N PHE A 111 -4.51 -15.72 2.57
CA PHE A 111 -3.94 -14.80 1.58
C PHE A 111 -2.44 -15.07 1.35
N ASP A 112 -1.68 -15.34 2.41
CA ASP A 112 -0.25 -15.67 2.33
C ASP A 112 -0.02 -16.95 1.51
N GLN A 113 -0.79 -18.00 1.79
CA GLN A 113 -0.71 -19.28 1.07
C GLN A 113 -1.16 -19.14 -0.40
N SER A 114 -2.20 -18.36 -0.66
CA SER A 114 -2.62 -18.05 -2.04
C SER A 114 -1.52 -17.35 -2.81
N CYS A 115 -0.88 -16.33 -2.21
CA CYS A 115 0.23 -15.60 -2.84
C CYS A 115 1.42 -16.50 -3.16
N SER A 116 1.76 -17.44 -2.26
CA SER A 116 2.86 -18.39 -2.50
C SER A 116 2.59 -19.34 -3.66
N THR A 117 1.33 -19.52 -4.03
CA THR A 117 0.87 -20.46 -5.06
C THR A 117 0.69 -19.79 -6.42
N VAL A 118 0.31 -18.51 -6.44
CA VAL A 118 0.07 -17.76 -7.68
C VAL A 118 1.38 -17.23 -8.25
N GLU A 119 1.78 -17.71 -9.41
CA GLU A 119 2.88 -17.13 -10.18
C GLU A 119 2.44 -15.80 -10.82
N SER A 120 3.26 -14.79 -10.66
CA SER A 120 3.07 -13.47 -11.27
C SER A 120 3.64 -13.46 -12.70
N ALA A 121 3.04 -12.70 -13.61
CA ALA A 121 3.54 -12.51 -14.96
C ALA A 121 5.03 -12.09 -14.95
N GLY A 122 5.86 -12.82 -15.70
CA GLY A 122 7.30 -12.56 -15.83
C GLY A 122 8.15 -13.09 -14.68
N SER A 123 7.81 -14.22 -14.09
CA SER A 123 8.61 -14.98 -13.09
C SER A 123 8.85 -14.23 -11.76
N ARG A 124 8.07 -13.21 -11.45
CA ARG A 124 8.14 -12.51 -10.16
C ARG A 124 7.13 -13.13 -9.17
N ARG A 125 7.53 -13.31 -7.93
CA ARG A 125 6.60 -13.72 -6.87
C ARG A 125 5.63 -12.58 -6.56
N GLY A 126 4.39 -12.93 -6.18
CA GLY A 126 3.44 -11.98 -5.62
C GLY A 126 4.02 -11.30 -4.37
N ALA A 127 3.58 -10.09 -4.09
CA ALA A 127 3.97 -9.36 -2.90
C ALA A 127 2.72 -8.69 -2.30
N GLN A 128 2.61 -8.72 -0.98
CA GLN A 128 1.44 -8.24 -0.26
C GLN A 128 1.82 -7.36 0.92
N MET A 129 0.91 -6.45 1.31
CA MET A 129 0.94 -5.67 2.54
C MET A 129 -0.34 -5.93 3.31
N GLY A 130 -0.23 -6.27 4.58
CA GLY A 130 -1.34 -6.32 5.51
C GLY A 130 -1.30 -5.11 6.45
N VAL A 131 -2.40 -4.38 6.53
CA VAL A 131 -2.58 -3.29 7.50
C VAL A 131 -3.63 -3.71 8.51
N LEU A 132 -3.38 -3.44 9.79
CA LEU A 132 -4.36 -3.57 10.86
C LEU A 132 -4.32 -2.33 11.74
N ARG A 133 -5.49 -1.77 12.06
CA ARG A 133 -5.56 -0.58 12.93
C ARG A 133 -5.14 -0.92 14.35
N ILE A 134 -4.52 0.06 15.01
CA ILE A 134 -4.01 -0.07 16.38
C ILE A 134 -5.11 -0.31 17.43
N ASP A 135 -6.36 0.04 17.12
CA ASP A 135 -7.52 -0.16 17.98
C ASP A 135 -8.23 -1.51 17.72
N HIS A 136 -7.77 -2.31 16.77
CA HIS A 136 -8.36 -3.63 16.49
C HIS A 136 -8.08 -4.62 17.62
N PRO A 137 -9.07 -5.42 18.07
CA PRO A 137 -8.89 -6.39 19.17
C PRO A 137 -7.76 -7.40 18.95
N ASP A 138 -7.49 -7.81 17.72
CA ASP A 138 -6.45 -8.80 17.40
C ASP A 138 -5.07 -8.16 17.12
N VAL A 139 -4.89 -6.86 17.37
CA VAL A 139 -3.66 -6.13 17.01
C VAL A 139 -2.41 -6.68 17.69
N LYS A 140 -2.50 -7.18 18.94
CA LYS A 140 -1.34 -7.78 19.62
C LYS A 140 -0.85 -9.06 18.93
N GLU A 141 -1.76 -9.91 18.46
CA GLU A 141 -1.40 -11.08 17.65
C GLU A 141 -0.77 -10.66 16.31
N PHE A 142 -1.35 -9.65 15.66
CA PHE A 142 -0.85 -9.12 14.39
C PHE A 142 0.59 -8.58 14.51
N ILE A 143 0.87 -7.74 15.52
CA ILE A 143 2.20 -7.16 15.77
C ILE A 143 3.27 -8.24 15.95
N THR A 144 2.92 -9.35 16.62
CA THR A 144 3.88 -10.40 16.98
C THR A 144 3.89 -11.58 16.02
N ALA A 145 3.02 -11.59 15.03
CA ALA A 145 2.80 -12.75 14.14
C ALA A 145 4.08 -13.23 13.45
N LYS A 146 4.90 -12.33 12.95
CA LYS A 146 6.13 -12.67 12.22
C LYS A 146 7.31 -13.06 13.11
N ARG A 147 7.15 -13.02 14.43
CA ARG A 147 8.10 -13.65 15.37
C ARG A 147 8.09 -15.18 15.26
N THR A 148 7.01 -15.75 14.73
CA THR A 148 6.95 -17.18 14.41
C THR A 148 7.61 -17.42 13.06
N PRO A 149 8.74 -18.15 12.98
CA PRO A 149 9.41 -18.42 11.71
C PRO A 149 8.47 -19.07 10.71
N GLY A 150 8.50 -18.58 9.46
CA GLY A 150 7.67 -19.09 8.37
C GLY A 150 6.24 -18.54 8.31
N ARG A 151 5.81 -17.74 9.27
CA ARG A 151 4.48 -17.12 9.24
C ARG A 151 4.51 -15.85 8.38
N TRP A 152 3.60 -15.75 7.42
CA TRP A 152 3.37 -14.60 6.52
C TRP A 152 4.61 -14.18 5.72
N ASN A 153 5.30 -15.14 5.12
CA ASN A 153 6.52 -14.88 4.35
C ASN A 153 6.30 -14.03 3.08
N ASN A 154 5.07 -14.00 2.58
CA ASN A 154 4.69 -13.22 1.38
C ASN A 154 3.99 -11.90 1.75
N PHE A 155 3.94 -11.55 3.03
CA PHE A 155 3.40 -10.29 3.53
C PHE A 155 4.48 -9.41 4.14
N ASN A 156 4.43 -8.12 3.82
CA ASN A 156 4.84 -7.06 4.70
C ASN A 156 3.66 -6.70 5.61
N VAL A 157 3.90 -6.27 6.83
CA VAL A 157 2.84 -5.92 7.78
C VAL A 157 3.07 -4.55 8.37
N SER A 158 2.01 -3.77 8.51
CA SER A 158 2.05 -2.43 9.11
C SER A 158 0.85 -2.19 10.02
N VAL A 159 1.06 -1.44 11.09
CA VAL A 159 0.00 -1.03 12.02
C VAL A 159 -0.43 0.39 11.65
N GLY A 160 -1.73 0.58 11.45
CA GLY A 160 -2.33 1.90 11.23
C GLY A 160 -2.57 2.59 12.57
N VAL A 161 -1.86 3.67 12.86
CA VAL A 161 -2.00 4.43 14.10
C VAL A 161 -2.76 5.73 13.88
N SER A 162 -3.47 6.20 14.93
CA SER A 162 -4.12 7.49 14.98
C SER A 162 -3.35 8.45 15.90
N ASP A 163 -3.59 9.76 15.74
CA ASP A 163 -3.03 10.76 16.64
C ASP A 163 -3.49 10.56 18.08
N ALA A 164 -4.75 10.16 18.28
CA ALA A 164 -5.29 9.84 19.60
C ALA A 164 -4.52 8.70 20.30
N PHE A 165 -4.05 7.69 19.53
CA PHE A 165 -3.20 6.64 20.09
C PHE A 165 -1.83 7.20 20.52
N ILE A 166 -1.23 8.05 19.71
CA ILE A 166 0.07 8.67 20.04
C ILE A 166 -0.05 9.55 21.28
N GLU A 167 -1.14 10.32 21.42
CA GLU A 167 -1.44 11.09 22.61
C GLU A 167 -1.62 10.20 23.85
N ALA A 168 -2.31 9.07 23.71
CA ALA A 168 -2.47 8.09 24.78
C ALA A 168 -1.12 7.47 25.19
N VAL A 169 -0.24 7.20 24.24
CA VAL A 169 1.14 6.72 24.51
C VAL A 169 1.92 7.78 25.30
N GLN A 170 1.86 9.06 24.90
CA GLN A 170 2.57 10.14 25.58
C GLN A 170 2.05 10.37 27.00
N ALA A 171 0.74 10.25 27.19
CA ALA A 171 0.08 10.44 28.48
C ALA A 171 0.12 9.18 29.38
N ASP A 172 0.71 8.08 28.92
CA ASP A 172 0.69 6.75 29.59
C ASP A 172 -0.74 6.32 29.97
N ALA A 173 -1.68 6.56 29.06
CA ALA A 173 -3.10 6.36 29.23
C ALA A 173 -3.55 4.95 28.79
N PRO A 174 -4.73 4.47 29.24
CA PRO A 174 -5.34 3.26 28.71
C PRO A 174 -5.78 3.44 27.26
N TRP A 175 -5.75 2.37 26.47
CA TRP A 175 -6.20 2.31 25.09
C TRP A 175 -7.23 1.20 24.91
N GLU A 176 -8.38 1.53 24.35
CA GLU A 176 -9.44 0.56 24.11
C GLU A 176 -9.26 -0.13 22.76
N LEU A 177 -9.38 -1.45 22.77
CA LEU A 177 -9.42 -2.28 21.56
C LEU A 177 -10.88 -2.49 21.18
N VAL A 178 -11.28 -1.96 20.02
CA VAL A 178 -12.70 -1.82 19.66
C VAL A 178 -13.02 -2.40 18.29
N HIS A 179 -14.25 -2.89 18.13
CA HIS A 179 -14.78 -3.31 16.84
C HIS A 179 -16.31 -3.18 16.82
N ARG A 180 -16.90 -3.08 15.61
CA ARG A 180 -18.35 -3.03 15.43
C ARG A 180 -19.05 -4.38 15.68
N ALA A 181 -18.36 -5.50 15.43
CA ALA A 181 -18.90 -6.82 15.66
C ALA A 181 -19.10 -7.10 17.15
N ARG A 182 -20.23 -7.76 17.49
CA ARG A 182 -20.54 -8.13 18.87
C ARG A 182 -19.61 -9.24 19.34
N PRO A 183 -18.95 -9.10 20.51
CA PRO A 183 -18.17 -10.19 21.10
C PRO A 183 -19.07 -11.33 21.55
N GLY A 184 -18.57 -12.57 21.50
CA GLY A 184 -19.25 -13.74 22.02
C GLY A 184 -19.47 -13.67 23.54
N VAL A 185 -20.38 -14.51 24.06
CA VAL A 185 -20.78 -14.49 25.46
C VAL A 185 -19.60 -14.64 26.43
N ALA A 186 -18.59 -15.43 26.07
CA ALA A 186 -17.40 -15.59 26.90
C ALA A 186 -16.60 -14.31 27.08
N LEU A 187 -16.44 -13.52 26.00
CA LEU A 187 -15.76 -12.23 26.06
C LEU A 187 -16.59 -11.16 26.80
N GLN A 188 -17.92 -11.20 26.65
CA GLN A 188 -18.80 -10.32 27.42
C GLN A 188 -18.73 -10.64 28.92
N ALA A 189 -18.65 -11.93 29.32
CA ALA A 189 -18.45 -12.32 30.68
C ALA A 189 -17.07 -11.88 31.25
N GLN A 190 -16.08 -11.64 30.38
CA GLN A 190 -14.76 -11.11 30.75
C GLN A 190 -14.70 -9.58 30.77
N GLY A 191 -15.82 -8.89 30.54
CA GLY A 191 -15.93 -7.45 30.64
C GLY A 191 -16.06 -6.70 29.30
N ALA A 192 -16.15 -7.41 28.16
CA ALA A 192 -16.43 -6.74 26.89
C ALA A 192 -17.83 -6.10 26.94
N HIS A 193 -17.91 -4.84 26.52
CA HIS A 193 -19.12 -4.03 26.61
C HIS A 193 -19.28 -3.10 25.40
N GLN A 194 -20.50 -2.63 25.17
CA GLN A 194 -20.79 -1.72 24.09
C GLN A 194 -20.67 -0.27 24.56
N ARG A 195 -20.00 0.57 23.78
CA ARG A 195 -19.90 2.02 23.96
C ARG A 195 -21.14 2.74 23.44
N ALA A 196 -21.30 4.00 23.81
CA ALA A 196 -22.39 4.83 23.35
C ALA A 196 -22.42 5.10 21.84
N ASP A 197 -21.26 5.02 21.17
CA ASP A 197 -21.10 5.12 19.71
C ASP A 197 -21.45 3.84 18.95
N GLY A 198 -21.84 2.78 19.66
CA GLY A 198 -22.22 1.50 19.10
C GLY A 198 -21.06 0.50 18.90
N LEU A 199 -19.81 0.94 19.07
CA LEU A 199 -18.66 0.04 19.04
C LEU A 199 -18.58 -0.81 20.32
N TRP A 200 -18.02 -2.01 20.18
CA TRP A 200 -17.75 -2.91 21.29
C TRP A 200 -16.29 -2.80 21.71
N VAL A 201 -16.07 -2.54 22.99
CA VAL A 201 -14.75 -2.66 23.64
C VAL A 201 -14.52 -4.12 23.98
N TYR A 202 -13.51 -4.73 23.38
CA TYR A 202 -13.11 -6.11 23.63
C TYR A 202 -12.12 -6.21 24.79
N ALA A 203 -11.23 -5.23 24.89
CA ALA A 203 -10.25 -5.11 25.97
C ALA A 203 -9.76 -3.67 26.07
N THR A 204 -9.19 -3.36 27.24
CA THR A 204 -8.44 -2.11 27.45
C THR A 204 -7.01 -2.47 27.84
N VAL A 205 -6.03 -1.84 27.22
CA VAL A 205 -4.60 -2.10 27.41
C VAL A 205 -3.85 -0.80 27.67
N PRO A 206 -2.68 -0.81 28.35
CA PRO A 206 -1.84 0.37 28.41
C PRO A 206 -1.32 0.73 27.02
N ALA A 207 -1.53 1.97 26.56
CA ALA A 207 -1.09 2.41 25.23
C ALA A 207 0.44 2.30 25.08
N ARG A 208 1.19 2.64 26.15
CA ARG A 208 2.64 2.53 26.19
C ARG A 208 3.13 1.11 25.98
N GLU A 209 2.53 0.12 26.65
CA GLU A 209 2.90 -1.29 26.51
C GLU A 209 2.69 -1.77 25.07
N LEU A 210 1.59 -1.33 24.42
CA LEU A 210 1.31 -1.70 23.04
C LEU A 210 2.32 -1.06 22.08
N TRP A 211 2.69 0.20 22.30
CA TRP A 211 3.74 0.89 21.58
C TRP A 211 5.10 0.20 21.72
N ASP A 212 5.50 -0.14 22.95
CA ASP A 212 6.77 -0.83 23.22
C ASP A 212 6.81 -2.21 22.55
N THR A 213 5.66 -2.89 22.46
CA THR A 213 5.54 -4.15 21.73
C THR A 213 5.79 -3.99 20.24
N ILE A 214 5.25 -2.91 19.63
CA ILE A 214 5.53 -2.56 18.22
C ILE A 214 7.02 -2.28 18.04
N MET A 215 7.60 -1.39 18.85
CA MET A 215 9.01 -1.00 18.77
C MET A 215 9.94 -2.21 18.90
N LYS A 216 9.67 -3.09 19.87
CA LYS A 216 10.46 -4.29 20.06
C LYS A 216 10.34 -5.25 18.86
N SER A 217 9.14 -5.42 18.31
CA SER A 217 8.95 -6.26 17.11
C SER A 217 9.67 -5.69 15.90
N ALA A 218 9.54 -4.38 15.67
CA ALA A 218 10.23 -3.69 14.57
C ALA A 218 11.75 -3.76 14.70
N TYR A 219 12.29 -3.64 15.93
CA TYR A 219 13.73 -3.78 16.18
C TYR A 219 14.22 -5.21 15.91
N ASP A 220 13.50 -6.21 16.41
CA ASP A 220 13.92 -7.62 16.34
C ASP A 220 13.75 -8.23 14.92
N PHE A 221 12.72 -7.80 14.18
CA PHE A 221 12.26 -8.45 12.94
C PHE A 221 12.05 -7.49 11.76
N ALA A 222 12.37 -6.20 11.90
CA ALA A 222 12.10 -5.13 10.92
C ALA A 222 10.60 -4.90 10.60
N GLU A 223 9.68 -5.52 11.35
CA GLU A 223 8.24 -5.41 11.18
C GLU A 223 7.53 -5.53 12.55
N PRO A 224 6.33 -4.92 12.69
CA PRO A 224 5.56 -4.20 11.69
C PRO A 224 6.11 -2.80 11.39
N GLY A 225 5.76 -2.27 10.20
CA GLY A 225 5.85 -0.85 9.91
C GLY A 225 4.75 -0.06 10.65
N ILE A 226 4.86 1.26 10.65
CA ILE A 226 3.85 2.16 11.22
C ILE A 226 3.32 3.08 10.13
N LEU A 227 1.99 3.18 10.02
CA LEU A 227 1.30 4.09 9.11
C LEU A 227 0.49 5.08 9.93
N PHE A 228 0.79 6.36 9.81
CA PHE A 228 0.06 7.45 10.48
C PHE A 228 -1.21 7.79 9.68
N LEU A 229 -2.20 6.89 9.71
CA LEU A 229 -3.40 6.97 8.84
C LEU A 229 -4.19 8.27 9.04
N GLY A 230 -4.25 8.80 10.26
CA GLY A 230 -4.88 10.08 10.53
C GLY A 230 -4.23 11.21 9.72
N ARG A 231 -2.91 11.34 9.82
CA ARG A 231 -2.14 12.35 9.08
C ARG A 231 -2.18 12.15 7.56
N ILE A 232 -2.11 10.90 7.10
CA ILE A 232 -2.22 10.58 5.67
C ILE A 232 -3.55 11.08 5.11
N ASN A 233 -4.66 10.87 5.81
CA ASN A 233 -5.97 11.33 5.35
C ASN A 233 -6.15 12.85 5.50
N GLU A 234 -5.61 13.46 6.56
CA GLU A 234 -5.63 14.91 6.76
C GLU A 234 -4.90 15.65 5.62
N ASP A 235 -3.73 15.13 5.19
CA ASP A 235 -2.91 15.72 4.14
C ASP A 235 -3.32 15.25 2.72
N ASN A 236 -4.30 14.35 2.60
CA ASN A 236 -4.76 13.86 1.31
C ASN A 236 -5.55 14.92 0.55
N ASN A 237 -5.05 15.36 -0.60
CA ASN A 237 -5.73 16.33 -1.46
C ASN A 237 -7.12 15.88 -1.94
N LEU A 238 -7.41 14.57 -1.90
CA LEU A 238 -8.68 13.97 -2.29
C LEU A 238 -9.54 13.54 -1.09
N HIS A 239 -9.25 14.05 0.13
CA HIS A 239 -9.98 13.72 1.36
C HIS A 239 -11.50 13.89 1.27
N TYR A 240 -11.97 14.75 0.37
CA TYR A 240 -13.41 15.01 0.15
C TYR A 240 -14.15 13.88 -0.60
N CYS A 241 -13.45 12.93 -1.20
CA CYS A 241 -14.06 11.86 -1.99
C CYS A 241 -13.45 10.46 -1.77
N GLU A 242 -12.43 10.34 -0.94
CA GLU A 242 -11.81 9.04 -0.62
C GLU A 242 -11.31 8.99 0.82
N ASP A 243 -11.16 7.77 1.32
CA ASP A 243 -10.52 7.46 2.59
C ASP A 243 -9.40 6.43 2.36
N ILE A 244 -8.24 6.69 2.97
CA ILE A 244 -7.04 5.85 2.85
C ILE A 244 -6.91 5.01 4.11
N ALA A 245 -7.01 3.68 3.95
CA ALA A 245 -6.91 2.73 5.06
C ALA A 245 -5.70 1.77 4.93
N ALA A 246 -5.03 1.77 3.77
CA ALA A 246 -3.89 0.90 3.50
C ALA A 246 -2.89 1.55 2.55
N THR A 247 -1.77 0.86 2.35
CA THR A 247 -0.78 1.18 1.33
C THR A 247 -0.67 0.04 0.32
N ASN A 248 0.06 0.26 -0.78
CA ASN A 248 0.49 -0.82 -1.66
C ASN A 248 1.39 -1.84 -0.93
N HIS A 249 1.81 -2.88 -1.64
CA HIS A 249 2.57 -4.01 -1.09
C HIS A 249 3.95 -3.65 -0.48
N CYS A 250 4.56 -2.53 -0.89
CA CYS A 250 5.86 -2.07 -0.35
C CYS A 250 5.72 -0.99 0.74
N GLY A 251 4.53 -0.41 0.92
CA GLY A 251 4.26 0.56 1.97
C GLY A 251 4.54 2.03 1.62
N GLU A 252 5.02 2.34 0.40
CA GLU A 252 5.39 3.70 -0.01
C GLU A 252 4.24 4.52 -0.58
N GLN A 253 3.11 3.88 -0.96
CA GLN A 253 1.98 4.56 -1.57
C GLN A 253 0.69 4.32 -0.76
N PRO A 254 0.25 5.29 0.03
CA PRO A 254 -1.09 5.29 0.61
C PRO A 254 -2.14 5.45 -0.49
N LEU A 255 -3.08 4.52 -0.56
CA LEU A 255 -4.06 4.43 -1.64
C LEU A 255 -5.46 4.11 -1.09
N PRO A 256 -6.52 4.61 -1.71
CA PRO A 256 -7.88 4.22 -1.38
C PRO A 256 -8.20 2.80 -1.90
N SER A 257 -9.39 2.32 -1.59
CA SER A 257 -9.92 1.05 -2.11
C SER A 257 -9.87 1.00 -3.62
N TYR A 258 -9.35 -0.09 -4.20
CA TYR A 258 -9.07 -0.29 -5.62
C TYR A 258 -8.09 0.72 -6.23
N GLY A 259 -7.50 1.58 -5.40
CA GLY A 259 -6.51 2.56 -5.83
C GLY A 259 -5.25 1.90 -6.37
N CYS A 260 -4.62 2.59 -7.30
CA CYS A 260 -3.34 2.21 -7.86
C CYS A 260 -2.47 3.44 -8.07
N CYS A 261 -1.17 3.21 -8.24
CA CYS A 261 -0.25 4.27 -8.62
C CYS A 261 0.69 3.79 -9.73
N ASP A 262 0.73 4.56 -10.80
CA ASP A 262 1.67 4.38 -11.90
C ASP A 262 2.95 5.16 -11.62
N LEU A 263 4.10 4.48 -11.58
CA LEU A 263 5.36 5.04 -11.12
C LEU A 263 6.38 5.13 -12.24
N GLY A 264 7.15 6.23 -12.26
CA GLY A 264 8.26 6.40 -13.18
C GLY A 264 9.32 7.34 -12.62
N PRO A 265 10.46 6.81 -12.13
CA PRO A 265 11.53 7.64 -11.56
C PRO A 265 12.41 8.28 -12.62
N ILE A 266 13.08 9.36 -12.21
CA ILE A 266 14.11 10.04 -12.99
C ILE A 266 15.48 9.82 -12.35
N ILE A 267 16.48 9.49 -13.14
CA ILE A 267 17.86 9.26 -12.71
C ILE A 267 18.57 10.60 -12.58
N LEU A 268 18.66 11.14 -11.36
CA LEU A 268 19.19 12.48 -11.10
C LEU A 268 20.63 12.68 -11.55
N THR A 269 21.45 11.64 -11.49
CA THR A 269 22.88 11.73 -11.90
C THR A 269 23.06 12.11 -13.37
N ARG A 270 22.03 11.92 -14.20
CA ARG A 270 22.05 12.31 -15.63
C ARG A 270 22.01 13.81 -15.88
N PHE A 271 21.62 14.58 -14.87
CA PHE A 271 21.46 16.04 -14.94
C PHE A 271 22.61 16.78 -14.25
N VAL A 272 23.70 16.10 -13.88
CA VAL A 272 24.87 16.73 -13.29
C VAL A 272 25.89 17.09 -14.37
N ARG A 273 26.21 18.38 -14.48
CA ARG A 273 27.28 18.91 -15.32
C ARG A 273 28.57 19.01 -14.51
N ASN A 274 29.72 18.77 -15.13
CA ASN A 274 31.05 18.87 -14.52
C ASN A 274 31.15 18.07 -13.20
N ALA A 275 30.66 16.82 -13.20
CA ALA A 275 30.67 15.95 -12.02
C ALA A 275 32.03 15.96 -11.32
N PHE A 276 32.03 16.05 -9.99
CA PHE A 276 33.22 16.12 -9.15
C PHE A 276 34.15 17.32 -9.45
N GLY A 277 33.61 18.41 -10.02
CA GLY A 277 34.39 19.61 -10.39
C GLY A 277 35.30 19.43 -11.59
N ARG A 278 35.15 18.34 -12.37
CA ARG A 278 35.99 18.07 -13.54
C ARG A 278 35.53 18.91 -14.74
N GLY A 279 36.35 19.83 -15.18
CA GLY A 279 36.08 20.73 -16.32
C GLY A 279 35.32 22.02 -15.96
N GLY A 280 35.09 22.27 -14.65
CA GLY A 280 34.41 23.47 -14.15
C GLY A 280 33.65 23.20 -12.86
N ALA A 281 32.93 24.19 -12.34
CA ALA A 281 32.10 24.00 -11.17
C ALA A 281 30.99 22.95 -11.43
N ALA A 282 30.85 21.99 -10.50
CA ALA A 282 29.79 21.02 -10.57
C ALA A 282 28.42 21.73 -10.40
N ALA A 283 27.46 21.41 -11.26
CA ALA A 283 26.14 22.05 -11.26
C ALA A 283 25.05 21.05 -11.69
N PHE A 284 23.85 21.22 -11.15
CA PHE A 284 22.68 20.47 -11.58
C PHE A 284 21.93 21.24 -12.68
N ASP A 285 21.56 20.55 -13.73
CA ASP A 285 20.83 21.11 -14.88
C ASP A 285 19.32 21.10 -14.62
N PHE A 286 18.84 22.07 -13.86
CA PHE A 286 17.41 22.18 -13.51
C PHE A 286 16.51 22.32 -14.73
N GLU A 287 16.93 23.03 -15.78
CA GLU A 287 16.10 23.20 -16.97
C GLU A 287 15.90 21.88 -17.74
N ALA A 288 16.97 21.09 -17.89
CA ALA A 288 16.87 19.77 -18.52
C ALA A 288 16.04 18.82 -17.65
N PHE A 289 16.19 18.87 -16.34
CA PHE A 289 15.42 18.08 -15.39
C PHE A 289 13.94 18.44 -15.44
N GLU A 290 13.56 19.71 -15.42
CA GLU A 290 12.18 20.19 -15.51
C GLU A 290 11.48 19.70 -16.80
N ARG A 291 12.19 19.79 -17.94
CA ARG A 291 11.68 19.23 -19.22
C ARG A 291 11.47 17.73 -19.14
N ALA A 292 12.40 17.00 -18.51
CA ALA A 292 12.28 15.56 -18.34
C ALA A 292 11.09 15.18 -17.44
N VAL A 293 10.85 15.92 -16.36
CA VAL A 293 9.69 15.74 -15.47
C VAL A 293 8.38 15.94 -16.24
N ALA A 294 8.26 17.01 -16.99
CA ALA A 294 7.05 17.31 -17.77
C ALA A 294 6.72 16.21 -18.80
N LEU A 295 7.73 15.68 -19.48
CA LEU A 295 7.54 14.55 -20.40
C LEU A 295 7.22 13.25 -19.68
N GLN A 296 7.82 13.02 -18.50
CA GLN A 296 7.55 11.82 -17.71
C GLN A 296 6.11 11.78 -17.16
N VAL A 297 5.59 12.93 -16.69
CA VAL A 297 4.19 13.05 -16.28
C VAL A 297 3.27 12.66 -17.44
N ARG A 298 3.50 13.18 -18.65
CA ARG A 298 2.70 12.83 -19.82
C ARG A 298 2.82 11.36 -20.21
N ALA A 299 4.01 10.79 -20.12
CA ALA A 299 4.24 9.37 -20.45
C ALA A 299 3.48 8.46 -19.49
N LEU A 300 3.54 8.74 -18.18
CA LEU A 300 2.82 7.96 -17.16
C LEU A 300 1.30 8.13 -17.28
N ASP A 301 0.81 9.33 -17.57
CA ASP A 301 -0.60 9.54 -17.84
C ASP A 301 -1.10 8.68 -19.02
N ASN A 302 -0.30 8.58 -20.09
CA ASN A 302 -0.60 7.71 -21.23
C ASN A 302 -0.56 6.22 -20.85
N VAL A 303 0.29 5.81 -19.91
CA VAL A 303 0.36 4.41 -19.43
C VAL A 303 -0.97 3.98 -18.81
N LEU A 304 -1.65 4.85 -18.07
CA LEU A 304 -2.97 4.55 -17.51
C LEU A 304 -4.00 4.17 -18.58
N ASP A 305 -3.91 4.78 -19.78
CA ASP A 305 -4.85 4.53 -20.88
C ASP A 305 -4.55 3.22 -21.64
N VAL A 306 -3.29 2.77 -21.67
CA VAL A 306 -2.89 1.59 -22.46
C VAL A 306 -2.66 0.34 -21.64
N THR A 307 -2.54 0.45 -20.30
CA THR A 307 -2.29 -0.71 -19.44
C THR A 307 -3.44 -1.71 -19.47
N PHE A 308 -3.11 -2.98 -19.27
CA PHE A 308 -4.10 -3.99 -18.98
C PHE A 308 -4.58 -3.83 -17.53
N TRP A 309 -5.88 -3.73 -17.34
CA TRP A 309 -6.50 -3.62 -16.03
C TRP A 309 -6.98 -4.99 -15.53
N PRO A 310 -6.44 -5.53 -14.43
CA PRO A 310 -6.89 -6.81 -13.86
C PRO A 310 -8.37 -6.81 -13.47
N LEU A 311 -8.85 -5.68 -12.93
CA LEU A 311 -10.24 -5.53 -12.45
C LEU A 311 -10.88 -4.25 -13.01
N PRO A 312 -12.17 -4.28 -13.34
CA PRO A 312 -12.91 -3.09 -13.78
C PRO A 312 -12.87 -1.96 -12.74
N GLN A 313 -12.99 -2.29 -11.44
CA GLN A 313 -12.99 -1.31 -10.35
C GLN A 313 -11.66 -0.54 -10.28
N GLN A 314 -10.53 -1.22 -10.48
CA GLN A 314 -9.21 -0.60 -10.54
C GLN A 314 -9.10 0.38 -11.71
N ARG A 315 -9.64 0.00 -12.87
CA ARG A 315 -9.69 0.87 -14.04
C ARG A 315 -10.53 2.12 -13.76
N ASP A 316 -11.74 1.94 -13.22
CA ASP A 316 -12.66 3.04 -12.97
C ASP A 316 -12.07 4.05 -11.96
N GLU A 317 -11.44 3.55 -10.89
CA GLU A 317 -10.72 4.35 -9.90
C GLU A 317 -9.54 5.13 -10.54
N ALA A 318 -8.73 4.44 -11.34
CA ALA A 318 -7.58 5.04 -12.02
C ALA A 318 -8.01 6.11 -13.04
N MET A 319 -9.06 5.87 -13.82
CA MET A 319 -9.56 6.83 -14.80
C MET A 319 -10.19 8.06 -14.13
N ALA A 320 -10.84 7.89 -12.98
CA ALA A 320 -11.45 8.98 -12.24
C ALA A 320 -10.40 9.93 -11.63
N LYS A 321 -9.26 9.41 -11.17
CA LYS A 321 -8.27 10.17 -10.37
C LYS A 321 -6.91 10.35 -11.02
N ARG A 322 -6.56 9.50 -12.00
CA ARG A 322 -5.31 9.53 -12.78
C ARG A 322 -4.06 9.72 -11.91
N ARG A 323 -3.94 8.87 -10.87
CA ARG A 323 -2.85 8.96 -9.90
C ARG A 323 -1.56 8.40 -10.48
N ILE A 324 -0.54 9.24 -10.58
CA ILE A 324 0.82 8.90 -11.04
C ILE A 324 1.85 9.37 -10.02
N GLY A 325 3.03 8.73 -10.02
CA GLY A 325 4.14 9.10 -9.16
C GLY A 325 5.44 9.27 -9.94
N VAL A 326 5.86 10.52 -10.12
CA VAL A 326 7.19 10.83 -10.66
C VAL A 326 8.16 10.99 -9.50
N GLY A 327 8.94 9.94 -9.26
CA GLY A 327 9.98 9.93 -8.24
C GLY A 327 11.36 10.19 -8.83
N PHE A 328 12.38 9.90 -8.03
CA PHE A 328 13.78 9.98 -8.49
C PHE A 328 14.62 8.84 -7.93
N THR A 329 15.76 8.61 -8.57
CA THR A 329 16.81 7.71 -8.07
C THR A 329 18.18 8.37 -8.17
N GLY A 330 19.14 7.89 -7.37
CA GLY A 330 20.51 8.36 -7.40
C GLY A 330 20.77 9.67 -6.65
N MET A 331 19.93 10.08 -5.70
CA MET A 331 20.12 11.32 -4.91
C MET A 331 21.49 11.37 -4.24
N GLY A 332 21.87 10.35 -3.48
CA GLY A 332 23.19 10.31 -2.81
C GLY A 332 24.36 10.42 -3.79
N ASN A 333 24.28 9.73 -4.93
CA ASN A 333 25.28 9.82 -5.99
C ASN A 333 25.31 11.21 -6.61
N THR A 334 24.16 11.83 -6.83
CA THR A 334 24.06 13.20 -7.36
C THR A 334 24.72 14.21 -6.43
N LEU A 335 24.46 14.12 -5.12
CA LEU A 335 25.10 14.98 -4.13
C LEU A 335 26.62 14.77 -4.12
N ALA A 336 27.10 13.53 -4.17
CA ALA A 336 28.52 13.23 -4.29
C ALA A 336 29.14 13.84 -5.56
N MET A 337 28.46 13.74 -6.72
CA MET A 337 28.89 14.34 -8.00
C MET A 337 28.91 15.87 -7.94
N LEU A 338 28.02 16.47 -7.16
CA LEU A 338 27.97 17.92 -6.91
C LEU A 338 28.94 18.38 -5.81
N CYS A 339 29.67 17.45 -5.17
CA CYS A 339 30.53 17.72 -4.01
C CYS A 339 29.78 18.30 -2.80
N LEU A 340 28.51 17.90 -2.63
CA LEU A 340 27.62 18.30 -1.54
C LEU A 340 27.50 17.16 -0.51
N ARG A 341 27.21 17.54 0.74
CA ARG A 341 26.84 16.61 1.79
C ARG A 341 25.36 16.24 1.68
N TYR A 342 24.95 15.16 2.35
CA TYR A 342 23.56 14.73 2.42
C TYR A 342 22.76 15.50 3.49
N ASP A 343 23.42 16.13 4.46
CA ASP A 343 22.88 16.90 5.58
C ASP A 343 22.65 18.40 5.25
#